data_d37a9609804e42f5f74b0e4f911d7745
#
_entry.id   d37a9609804e42f5f74b0e4f911d7745
#
_cell.length_a   1.000
_cell.length_b   1.000
_cell.length_c   1.000
_cell.angle_alpha   90.00
_cell.angle_beta   90.00
_cell.angle_gamma   90.00
#
_symmetry.space_group_name_H-M   'P 1'
#
loop_
_entity.id
_entity.type
_entity.pdbx_description
1 polymer ?
#
loop_
_entity_poly.entity_id
_entity_poly.type
_entity_poly.pdbx_seq_one_letter_code
_entity_poly.pdbx_strand_id
1 'polypeptide(L)'
;GRIFSHQIKEVINPHDFYNSPKSKLICVENTSNRGGGAFYDFKEIKKIKELAVKNNLKLHLDGARLWNALEETSEKPKDYGDIFDTISVCFSKGLGCPVGSALIGSNKNMEKALRIRKVFGGGMRQSGYLAAAALFALDNNRSDLKKDHLNAKEIAALLTKLSFVKNIEPVSTNIIIFSLISNKLED
;
A
#
# COMPACT_ATOMS: atom_id res chain seq x y z
N GLY A 1 -0.37 11.20 4.65
CA GLY A 1 0.47 10.25 3.95
C GLY A 1 -0.02 9.90 2.54
N ARG A 2 -1.23 10.30 2.12
CA ARG A 2 -1.74 10.10 0.76
C ARG A 2 -1.39 11.31 -0.11
N ILE A 3 -1.01 11.06 -1.38
CA ILE A 3 -0.84 12.11 -2.39
C ILE A 3 -2.12 12.22 -3.25
N PHE A 4 -2.51 13.42 -3.61
CA PHE A 4 -3.71 13.68 -4.41
C PHE A 4 -3.38 14.07 -5.85
N SER A 5 -4.33 13.88 -6.78
CA SER A 5 -4.14 14.14 -8.21
C SER A 5 -3.68 15.56 -8.53
N HIS A 6 -4.18 16.57 -7.79
CA HIS A 6 -3.72 17.96 -7.96
C HIS A 6 -2.24 18.14 -7.56
N GLN A 7 -1.80 17.52 -6.45
CA GLN A 7 -0.40 17.57 -6.01
C GLN A 7 0.54 16.87 -6.98
N ILE A 8 0.11 15.72 -7.51
CA ILE A 8 0.88 14.99 -8.55
C ILE A 8 1.06 15.88 -9.78
N LYS A 9 0.00 16.58 -10.21
CA LYS A 9 0.05 17.48 -11.38
C LYS A 9 1.12 18.56 -11.24
N GLU A 10 1.31 19.10 -10.05
CA GLU A 10 2.27 20.17 -9.76
C GLU A 10 3.74 19.71 -9.84
N VAL A 11 4.01 18.40 -9.66
CA VAL A 11 5.37 17.85 -9.62
C VAL A 11 5.75 17.05 -10.87
N ILE A 12 4.88 16.97 -11.89
CA ILE A 12 5.23 16.38 -13.18
C ILE A 12 6.20 17.32 -13.89
N ASN A 13 7.41 16.82 -14.16
CA ASN A 13 8.42 17.60 -14.86
C ASN A 13 8.01 17.88 -16.31
N PRO A 14 8.24 19.11 -16.82
CA PRO A 14 8.01 19.45 -18.21
C PRO A 14 8.82 18.56 -19.16
N HIS A 15 8.21 18.11 -20.26
CA HIS A 15 8.87 17.21 -21.22
C HIS A 15 10.05 17.85 -21.95
N ASP A 16 10.00 19.17 -22.11
CA ASP A 16 10.94 19.94 -22.94
C ASP A 16 12.10 20.54 -22.13
N PHE A 17 12.08 20.40 -20.82
CA PHE A 17 13.12 20.94 -19.95
C PHE A 17 14.26 19.93 -19.75
N TYR A 18 15.39 20.17 -20.41
CA TYR A 18 16.52 19.23 -20.46
C TYR A 18 17.22 18.99 -19.11
N ASN A 19 17.11 19.93 -18.16
CA ASN A 19 17.72 19.81 -16.83
C ASN A 19 16.89 19.01 -15.82
N SER A 20 15.67 18.60 -16.18
CA SER A 20 14.82 17.79 -15.31
C SER A 20 14.69 16.36 -15.83
N PRO A 21 14.75 15.33 -14.98
CA PRO A 21 14.45 13.97 -15.39
C PRO A 21 13.00 13.87 -15.86
N LYS A 22 12.77 13.11 -16.91
CA LYS A 22 11.41 12.89 -17.43
C LYS A 22 10.59 12.07 -16.46
N SER A 23 9.45 12.58 -16.01
CA SER A 23 8.47 11.81 -15.25
C SER A 23 7.98 10.62 -16.09
N LYS A 24 7.93 9.43 -15.50
CA LYS A 24 7.56 8.19 -16.20
C LYS A 24 6.56 7.34 -15.43
N LEU A 25 6.53 7.48 -14.11
CA LEU A 25 5.77 6.62 -13.21
C LEU A 25 5.18 7.44 -12.07
N ILE A 26 3.92 7.18 -11.76
CA ILE A 26 3.29 7.58 -10.51
C ILE A 26 3.23 6.34 -9.62
N CYS A 27 3.74 6.46 -8.40
CA CYS A 27 3.61 5.45 -7.34
C CYS A 27 2.67 5.97 -6.27
N VAL A 28 1.69 5.15 -5.88
CA VAL A 28 0.83 5.42 -4.73
C VAL A 28 0.85 4.23 -3.78
N GLU A 29 0.73 4.49 -2.48
CA GLU A 29 0.70 3.46 -1.44
C GLU A 29 -0.73 3.35 -0.86
N ASN A 30 -1.29 2.14 -0.81
CA ASN A 30 -2.58 1.88 -0.16
C ASN A 30 -2.54 0.55 0.66
N THR A 31 -2.81 0.57 1.97
CA THR A 31 -3.00 1.74 2.83
C THR A 31 -1.70 2.48 3.07
N SER A 32 -1.76 3.79 3.33
CA SER A 32 -0.57 4.57 3.63
C SER A 32 -0.01 4.25 5.01
N ASN A 33 1.24 3.76 5.07
CA ASN A 33 1.89 3.38 6.33
C ASN A 33 2.09 4.58 7.26
N ARG A 34 2.80 5.60 6.79
CA ARG A 34 3.05 6.83 7.55
C ARG A 34 1.81 7.72 7.70
N GLY A 35 0.73 7.39 7.02
CA GLY A 35 -0.57 8.05 7.15
C GLY A 35 -1.52 7.32 8.11
N GLY A 36 -1.00 6.49 9.03
CA GLY A 36 -1.83 5.80 10.03
C GLY A 36 -2.77 4.75 9.45
N GLY A 37 -2.36 4.07 8.38
CA GLY A 37 -3.21 3.08 7.73
C GLY A 37 -4.36 3.69 6.92
N ALA A 38 -4.31 4.98 6.61
CA ALA A 38 -5.33 5.63 5.80
C ALA A 38 -5.37 5.06 4.38
N PHE A 39 -6.56 4.86 3.84
CA PHE A 39 -6.79 4.38 2.49
C PHE A 39 -7.40 5.47 1.60
N TYR A 40 -7.27 5.30 0.29
CA TYR A 40 -7.80 6.22 -0.69
C TYR A 40 -9.32 6.05 -0.88
N ASP A 41 -10.02 7.17 -1.11
CA ASP A 41 -11.28 7.13 -1.85
C ASP A 41 -10.98 6.68 -3.28
N PHE A 42 -11.69 5.68 -3.76
CA PHE A 42 -11.48 5.11 -5.10
C PHE A 42 -11.73 6.12 -6.23
N LYS A 43 -12.55 7.13 -5.99
CA LYS A 43 -12.73 8.26 -6.93
C LYS A 43 -11.41 9.03 -7.13
N GLU A 44 -10.62 9.19 -6.07
CA GLU A 44 -9.32 9.86 -6.20
C GLU A 44 -8.31 8.99 -6.96
N ILE A 45 -8.32 7.68 -6.75
CA ILE A 45 -7.50 6.75 -7.55
C ILE A 45 -7.85 6.87 -9.04
N LYS A 46 -9.13 6.98 -9.39
CA LYS A 46 -9.56 7.19 -10.79
C LYS A 46 -9.04 8.51 -11.35
N LYS A 47 -9.09 9.61 -10.59
CA LYS A 47 -8.50 10.91 -11.01
C LYS A 47 -6.99 10.81 -11.23
N ILE A 48 -6.28 10.08 -10.38
CA ILE A 48 -4.84 9.82 -10.54
C ILE A 48 -4.60 9.02 -11.84
N LYS A 49 -5.43 8.03 -12.14
CA LYS A 49 -5.37 7.27 -13.41
C LYS A 49 -5.57 8.17 -14.62
N GLU A 50 -6.60 9.01 -14.61
CA GLU A 50 -6.86 9.98 -15.68
C GLU A 50 -5.67 10.91 -15.90
N LEU A 51 -5.08 11.41 -14.81
CA LEU A 51 -3.86 12.24 -14.87
C LEU A 51 -2.68 11.47 -15.46
N ALA A 52 -2.46 10.22 -15.06
CA ALA A 52 -1.41 9.36 -15.58
C ALA A 52 -1.55 9.14 -17.08
N VAL A 53 -2.77 8.80 -17.55
CA VAL A 53 -3.06 8.62 -18.98
C VAL A 53 -2.81 9.90 -19.77
N LYS A 54 -3.32 11.04 -19.28
CA LYS A 54 -3.14 12.36 -19.93
C LYS A 54 -1.68 12.73 -20.12
N ASN A 55 -0.79 12.33 -19.20
CA ASN A 55 0.63 12.69 -19.24
C ASN A 55 1.51 11.53 -19.71
N ASN A 56 0.94 10.46 -20.28
CA ASN A 56 1.66 9.26 -20.73
C ASN A 56 2.57 8.66 -19.64
N LEU A 57 2.08 8.63 -18.40
CA LEU A 57 2.76 8.06 -17.24
C LEU A 57 2.21 6.67 -16.96
N LYS A 58 3.05 5.82 -16.38
CA LYS A 58 2.65 4.53 -15.80
C LYS A 58 2.18 4.72 -14.37
N LEU A 59 1.37 3.79 -13.89
CA LEU A 59 0.81 3.83 -12.54
C LEU A 59 1.13 2.54 -11.80
N HIS A 60 1.82 2.66 -10.68
CA HIS A 60 2.14 1.55 -9.77
C HIS A 60 1.44 1.72 -8.44
N LEU A 61 0.91 0.63 -7.90
CA LEU A 61 0.39 0.56 -6.54
C LEU A 61 1.35 -0.21 -5.65
N ASP A 62 1.90 0.45 -4.63
CA ASP A 62 2.38 -0.25 -3.45
C ASP A 62 1.17 -0.65 -2.61
N GLY A 63 0.73 -1.87 -2.81
CA GLY A 63 -0.40 -2.50 -2.13
C GLY A 63 0.03 -3.35 -0.95
N ALA A 64 1.11 -2.99 -0.25
CA ALA A 64 1.64 -3.76 0.88
C ALA A 64 0.58 -4.10 1.93
N ARG A 65 -0.45 -3.24 2.07
CA ARG A 65 -1.64 -3.44 2.92
C ARG A 65 -2.95 -3.22 2.17
N LEU A 66 -2.97 -3.52 0.88
CA LEU A 66 -4.18 -3.39 0.07
C LEU A 66 -5.35 -4.21 0.63
N TRP A 67 -5.06 -5.39 1.17
CA TRP A 67 -6.07 -6.25 1.81
C TRP A 67 -6.81 -5.55 2.94
N ASN A 68 -6.10 -4.75 3.75
CA ASN A 68 -6.71 -3.93 4.80
C ASN A 68 -7.65 -2.85 4.22
N ALA A 69 -7.27 -2.18 3.13
CA ALA A 69 -8.14 -1.22 2.47
C ALA A 69 -9.42 -1.87 1.95
N LEU A 70 -9.30 -3.06 1.34
CA LEU A 70 -10.43 -3.81 0.77
C LEU A 70 -11.42 -4.33 1.82
N GLU A 71 -11.00 -4.49 3.08
CA GLU A 71 -11.91 -4.85 4.18
C GLU A 71 -12.71 -3.66 4.72
N GLU A 72 -12.29 -2.42 4.44
CA GLU A 72 -12.98 -1.19 4.85
C GLU A 72 -13.78 -0.54 3.70
N THR A 73 -13.63 -1.05 2.48
CA THR A 73 -14.24 -0.46 1.29
C THR A 73 -15.09 -1.49 0.53
N SER A 74 -15.80 -1.04 -0.50
CA SER A 74 -16.64 -1.91 -1.34
C SER A 74 -15.91 -2.42 -2.59
N GLU A 75 -14.71 -1.94 -2.86
CA GLU A 75 -13.94 -2.30 -4.03
C GLU A 75 -13.42 -3.74 -3.94
N LYS A 76 -13.23 -4.34 -5.10
CA LYS A 76 -12.68 -5.68 -5.27
C LYS A 76 -11.23 -5.60 -5.76
N PRO A 77 -10.41 -6.64 -5.53
CA PRO A 77 -9.04 -6.70 -6.07
C PRO A 77 -8.98 -6.41 -7.57
N LYS A 78 -9.98 -6.86 -8.34
CA LYS A 78 -10.08 -6.63 -9.78
C LYS A 78 -10.17 -5.15 -10.14
N ASP A 79 -10.88 -4.34 -9.36
CA ASP A 79 -11.04 -2.91 -9.63
C ASP A 79 -9.69 -2.19 -9.61
N TYR A 80 -8.80 -2.59 -8.71
CA TYR A 80 -7.42 -2.12 -8.67
C TYR A 80 -6.60 -2.66 -9.86
N GLY A 81 -6.79 -3.94 -10.21
CA GLY A 81 -6.12 -4.55 -11.37
C GLY A 81 -6.43 -3.86 -12.70
N ASP A 82 -7.65 -3.34 -12.85
CA ASP A 82 -8.09 -2.63 -14.06
C ASP A 82 -7.50 -1.20 -14.15
N ILE A 83 -7.06 -0.63 -13.02
CA ILE A 83 -6.51 0.75 -12.97
C ILE A 83 -5.00 0.78 -13.11
N PHE A 84 -4.27 -0.07 -12.38
CA PHE A 84 -2.83 0.01 -12.23
C PHE A 84 -2.09 -0.81 -13.30
N ASP A 85 -0.97 -0.28 -13.80
CA ASP A 85 -0.07 -1.02 -14.71
C ASP A 85 0.67 -2.14 -13.98
N THR A 86 1.00 -1.92 -12.70
CA THR A 86 1.58 -2.92 -11.80
C THR A 86 1.14 -2.68 -10.36
N ILE A 87 1.00 -3.78 -9.60
CA ILE A 87 0.64 -3.76 -8.18
C ILE A 87 1.57 -4.68 -7.42
N SER A 88 2.17 -4.23 -6.33
CA SER A 88 2.80 -5.11 -5.35
C SER A 88 1.86 -5.36 -4.17
N VAL A 89 1.76 -6.60 -3.70
CA VAL A 89 1.00 -6.98 -2.51
C VAL A 89 1.86 -7.80 -1.57
N CYS A 90 1.70 -7.61 -0.26
CA CYS A 90 2.40 -8.40 0.74
C CYS A 90 1.47 -9.44 1.36
N PHE A 91 2.05 -10.58 1.70
CA PHE A 91 1.41 -11.67 2.46
C PHE A 91 1.94 -11.75 3.90
N SER A 92 3.15 -11.26 4.14
CA SER A 92 3.87 -11.33 5.43
C SER A 92 3.52 -10.20 6.41
N LYS A 93 2.27 -9.78 6.42
CA LYS A 93 1.72 -8.77 7.35
C LYS A 93 0.46 -9.34 8.01
N GLY A 94 -0.64 -8.63 8.06
CA GLY A 94 -1.90 -9.06 8.67
C GLY A 94 -2.45 -10.40 8.14
N LEU A 95 -2.11 -10.79 6.91
CA LEU A 95 -2.45 -12.12 6.39
C LEU A 95 -1.72 -13.28 7.08
N GLY A 96 -0.66 -13.00 7.87
CA GLY A 96 0.00 -14.00 8.72
C GLY A 96 0.94 -14.96 8.01
N CYS A 97 1.32 -14.72 6.75
CA CYS A 97 2.30 -15.55 6.07
C CYS A 97 3.72 -15.30 6.63
N PRO A 98 4.59 -16.33 6.68
CA PRO A 98 5.93 -16.20 7.24
C PRO A 98 6.80 -15.25 6.43
N VAL A 99 6.60 -15.17 5.12
CA VAL A 99 7.31 -14.31 4.19
C VAL A 99 6.52 -14.19 2.88
N GLY A 100 6.78 -13.15 2.12
CA GLY A 100 6.40 -13.09 0.72
C GLY A 100 5.63 -11.85 0.31
N SER A 101 5.81 -11.53 -0.95
CA SER A 101 5.05 -10.54 -1.70
C SER A 101 4.89 -11.01 -3.14
N ALA A 102 3.88 -10.52 -3.82
CA ALA A 102 3.69 -10.76 -5.24
C ALA A 102 3.64 -9.44 -6.01
N LEU A 103 4.24 -9.43 -7.18
CA LEU A 103 4.06 -8.37 -8.18
C LEU A 103 3.02 -8.85 -9.20
N ILE A 104 2.05 -8.00 -9.47
CA ILE A 104 0.93 -8.25 -10.39
C ILE A 104 1.02 -7.24 -11.53
N GLY A 105 0.71 -7.67 -12.75
CA GLY A 105 0.68 -6.81 -13.92
C GLY A 105 0.44 -7.61 -15.19
N SER A 106 0.60 -6.95 -16.36
CA SER A 106 0.47 -7.63 -17.64
C SER A 106 1.55 -8.70 -17.85
N ASN A 107 1.27 -9.72 -18.68
CA ASN A 107 2.25 -10.78 -19.01
C ASN A 107 3.59 -10.20 -19.45
N LYS A 108 3.57 -9.18 -20.30
CA LYS A 108 4.79 -8.48 -20.79
C LYS A 108 5.61 -7.89 -19.63
N ASN A 109 4.95 -7.32 -18.62
CA ASN A 109 5.63 -6.79 -17.43
C ASN A 109 6.16 -7.93 -16.56
N MET A 110 5.41 -9.03 -16.41
CA MET A 110 5.81 -10.17 -15.57
C MET A 110 7.00 -10.93 -16.16
N GLU A 111 7.08 -11.10 -17.47
CA GLU A 111 8.26 -11.70 -18.14
C GLU A 111 9.54 -10.91 -17.82
N LYS A 112 9.48 -9.58 -17.90
CA LYS A 112 10.61 -8.72 -17.50
C LYS A 112 10.92 -8.79 -16.01
N ALA A 113 9.87 -8.78 -15.17
CA ALA A 113 10.00 -8.82 -13.72
C ALA A 113 10.67 -10.11 -13.23
N LEU A 114 10.40 -11.26 -13.86
CA LEU A 114 11.06 -12.52 -13.52
C LEU A 114 12.59 -12.44 -13.67
N ARG A 115 13.06 -11.83 -14.77
CA ARG A 115 14.49 -11.64 -14.99
C ARG A 115 15.10 -10.65 -13.99
N ILE A 116 14.43 -9.53 -13.76
CA ILE A 116 14.85 -8.51 -12.80
C ILE A 116 14.90 -9.10 -11.39
N ARG A 117 13.89 -9.85 -10.99
CA ARG A 117 13.88 -10.56 -9.70
C ARG A 117 15.11 -11.45 -9.52
N LYS A 118 15.51 -12.19 -10.56
CA LYS A 118 16.71 -13.03 -10.51
C LYS A 118 17.98 -12.21 -10.34
N VAL A 119 18.11 -11.10 -11.07
CA VAL A 119 19.27 -10.19 -10.98
C VAL A 119 19.43 -9.62 -9.58
N PHE A 120 18.32 -9.23 -8.94
CA PHE A 120 18.32 -8.70 -7.57
C PHE A 120 18.33 -9.77 -6.45
N GLY A 121 18.59 -11.04 -6.79
CA GLY A 121 18.69 -12.10 -5.79
C GLY A 121 17.36 -12.68 -5.27
N GLY A 122 16.21 -12.18 -5.75
CA GLY A 122 14.88 -12.62 -5.31
C GLY A 122 14.38 -13.92 -5.96
N GLY A 123 15.19 -14.60 -6.74
CA GLY A 123 14.83 -15.84 -7.45
C GLY A 123 14.94 -17.08 -6.55
N MET A 124 14.12 -17.17 -5.53
CA MET A 124 14.08 -18.30 -4.62
C MET A 124 13.60 -19.58 -5.32
N ARG A 125 14.32 -20.71 -5.08
CA ARG A 125 13.89 -22.05 -5.49
C ARG A 125 12.91 -22.62 -4.46
N GLN A 126 12.09 -23.58 -4.85
CA GLN A 126 11.12 -24.26 -4.00
C GLN A 126 10.15 -23.29 -3.27
N SER A 127 9.85 -22.13 -3.88
CA SER A 127 8.94 -21.13 -3.33
C SER A 127 7.47 -21.59 -3.27
N GLY A 128 7.16 -22.77 -3.80
CA GLY A 128 5.83 -23.37 -3.74
C GLY A 128 5.28 -23.53 -2.32
N TYR A 129 6.11 -23.83 -1.33
CA TYR A 129 5.70 -23.90 0.08
C TYR A 129 5.18 -22.54 0.57
N LEU A 130 5.89 -21.47 0.22
CA LEU A 130 5.49 -20.10 0.59
C LEU A 130 4.24 -19.66 -0.18
N ALA A 131 4.13 -20.05 -1.45
CA ALA A 131 2.94 -19.78 -2.26
C ALA A 131 1.70 -20.53 -1.70
N ALA A 132 1.85 -21.77 -1.24
CA ALA A 132 0.77 -22.51 -0.59
C ALA A 132 0.30 -21.81 0.70
N ALA A 133 1.23 -21.32 1.54
CA ALA A 133 0.89 -20.53 2.71
C ALA A 133 0.14 -19.23 2.33
N ALA A 134 0.56 -18.56 1.26
CA ALA A 134 -0.11 -17.36 0.78
C ALA A 134 -1.51 -17.64 0.24
N LEU A 135 -1.72 -18.73 -0.49
CA LEU A 135 -3.06 -19.16 -0.94
C LEU A 135 -3.97 -19.46 0.25
N PHE A 136 -3.48 -20.25 1.21
CA PHE A 136 -4.24 -20.52 2.43
C PHE A 136 -4.66 -19.22 3.15
N ALA A 137 -3.73 -18.29 3.29
CA ALA A 137 -4.00 -17.02 3.98
C ALA A 137 -5.03 -16.14 3.23
N LEU A 138 -4.99 -16.12 1.90
CA LEU A 138 -5.98 -15.41 1.10
C LEU A 138 -7.39 -15.99 1.25
N ASP A 139 -7.48 -17.32 1.36
CA ASP A 139 -8.76 -18.01 1.46
C ASP A 139 -9.33 -17.98 2.89
N ASN A 140 -8.47 -17.94 3.93
CA ASN A 140 -8.89 -18.14 5.32
C ASN A 140 -8.69 -16.94 6.23
N ASN A 141 -7.61 -16.12 6.04
CA ASN A 141 -7.23 -15.09 7.02
C ASN A 141 -7.66 -13.68 6.62
N ARG A 142 -8.15 -13.49 5.40
CA ARG A 142 -8.46 -12.15 4.90
C ARG A 142 -9.54 -11.45 5.73
N SER A 143 -10.61 -12.17 6.08
CA SER A 143 -11.70 -11.64 6.91
C SER A 143 -11.27 -11.26 8.33
N ASP A 144 -10.18 -11.85 8.84
CA ASP A 144 -9.65 -11.56 10.17
C ASP A 144 -8.98 -10.19 10.27
N LEU A 145 -8.57 -9.61 9.13
CA LEU A 145 -8.05 -8.24 9.10
C LEU A 145 -9.02 -7.22 9.69
N LYS A 146 -10.32 -7.48 9.60
CA LYS A 146 -11.33 -6.63 10.21
C LYS A 146 -11.26 -6.64 11.74
N LYS A 147 -10.85 -7.76 12.35
CA LYS A 147 -10.61 -7.85 13.79
C LYS A 147 -9.43 -6.98 14.20
N ASP A 148 -8.36 -6.98 13.41
CA ASP A 148 -7.20 -6.10 13.64
C ASP A 148 -7.59 -4.62 13.62
N HIS A 149 -8.50 -4.23 12.72
CA HIS A 149 -9.01 -2.86 12.66
C HIS A 149 -9.83 -2.49 13.89
N LEU A 150 -10.66 -3.40 14.38
CA LEU A 150 -11.43 -3.20 15.62
C LEU A 150 -10.50 -3.09 16.83
N ASN A 151 -9.54 -4.01 16.98
CA ASN A 151 -8.55 -3.97 18.04
C ASN A 151 -7.75 -2.65 18.02
N ALA A 152 -7.35 -2.18 16.85
CA ALA A 152 -6.64 -0.91 16.71
C ALA A 152 -7.49 0.28 17.18
N LYS A 153 -8.78 0.30 16.86
CA LYS A 153 -9.71 1.34 17.32
C LYS A 153 -9.92 1.29 18.84
N GLU A 154 -10.04 0.09 19.42
CA GLU A 154 -10.17 -0.09 20.87
C GLU A 154 -8.90 0.36 21.61
N ILE A 155 -7.72 -0.03 21.13
CA ILE A 155 -6.44 0.42 21.71
C ILE A 155 -6.33 1.94 21.62
N ALA A 156 -6.65 2.55 20.49
CA ALA A 156 -6.63 4.00 20.34
C ALA A 156 -7.58 4.69 21.33
N ALA A 157 -8.79 4.15 21.53
CA ALA A 157 -9.75 4.67 22.51
C ALA A 157 -9.26 4.55 23.96
N LEU A 158 -8.46 3.54 24.29
CA LEU A 158 -7.81 3.43 25.59
C LEU A 158 -6.65 4.43 25.72
N LEU A 159 -5.83 4.58 24.68
CA LEU A 159 -4.72 5.53 24.68
C LEU A 159 -5.17 6.98 24.87
N THR A 160 -6.34 7.37 24.38
CA THR A 160 -6.89 8.74 24.61
C THR A 160 -7.12 9.07 26.07
N LYS A 161 -7.27 8.06 26.94
CA LYS A 161 -7.51 8.23 28.38
C LYS A 161 -6.23 8.42 29.18
N LEU A 162 -5.06 8.23 28.57
CA LEU A 162 -3.78 8.27 29.24
C LEU A 162 -3.23 9.70 29.23
N SER A 163 -2.90 10.25 30.40
CA SER A 163 -2.47 11.64 30.57
C SER A 163 -1.15 11.98 29.88
N PHE A 164 -0.33 11.00 29.55
CA PHE A 164 0.94 11.18 28.86
C PHE A 164 0.83 11.11 27.32
N VAL A 165 -0.34 10.74 26.78
CA VAL A 165 -0.59 10.75 25.33
C VAL A 165 -1.04 12.13 24.89
N LYS A 166 -0.30 12.74 23.97
CA LYS A 166 -0.55 14.09 23.46
C LYS A 166 -1.55 14.12 22.31
N ASN A 167 -1.39 13.23 21.36
CA ASN A 167 -2.19 13.17 20.14
C ASN A 167 -2.25 11.74 19.61
N ILE A 168 -3.37 11.38 18.99
CA ILE A 168 -3.54 10.12 18.26
C ILE A 168 -4.08 10.47 16.87
N GLU A 169 -3.38 10.04 15.82
CA GLU A 169 -3.87 10.18 14.44
C GLU A 169 -5.12 9.32 14.21
N PRO A 170 -6.00 9.71 13.28
CA PRO A 170 -7.19 8.92 12.96
C PRO A 170 -6.84 7.49 12.58
N VAL A 171 -7.42 6.51 13.30
CA VAL A 171 -7.21 5.08 13.07
C VAL A 171 -8.19 4.59 12.01
N SER A 172 -7.71 4.43 10.78
CA SER A 172 -8.53 3.99 9.65
C SER A 172 -8.54 2.47 9.47
N THR A 173 -7.42 1.80 9.79
CA THR A 173 -7.23 0.35 9.67
C THR A 173 -6.47 -0.19 10.89
N ASN A 174 -5.41 -0.93 10.69
CA ASN A 174 -4.64 -1.64 11.72
C ASN A 174 -3.41 -0.87 12.24
N ILE A 175 -3.27 0.40 11.94
CA ILE A 175 -2.10 1.22 12.35
C ILE A 175 -2.57 2.31 13.31
N ILE A 176 -1.85 2.44 14.43
CA ILE A 176 -2.04 3.48 15.42
C ILE A 176 -0.78 4.33 15.45
N ILE A 177 -0.91 5.62 15.23
CA ILE A 177 0.17 6.60 15.37
C ILE A 177 -0.22 7.56 16.48
N PHE A 178 0.62 7.71 17.48
CA PHE A 178 0.39 8.63 18.57
C PHE A 178 1.68 9.32 19.01
N SER A 179 1.58 10.44 19.68
CA SER A 179 2.70 11.19 20.26
C SER A 179 2.55 11.30 21.77
N LEU A 180 3.68 11.41 22.46
CA LEU A 180 3.74 11.57 23.91
C LEU A 180 3.94 13.06 24.27
N ILE A 181 3.51 13.44 25.48
CA ILE A 181 3.68 14.81 26.02
C ILE A 181 5.16 15.08 26.35
N SER A 182 5.90 14.07 26.80
CA SER A 182 7.32 14.17 27.11
C SER A 182 8.19 13.77 25.91
N ASN A 183 9.15 14.64 25.53
CA ASN A 183 10.18 14.30 24.55
C ASN A 183 11.32 13.42 25.15
N LYS A 184 11.21 13.03 26.40
CA LYS A 184 12.13 12.11 27.05
C LYS A 184 11.68 10.67 26.83
N LEU A 185 11.98 10.14 25.66
CA LEU A 185 12.36 8.73 25.54
C LEU A 185 13.84 8.74 26.00
N GLU A 186 14.09 8.42 27.24
CA GLU A 186 15.40 7.97 27.66
C GLU A 186 15.60 6.59 27.04
N ASP A 187 16.70 6.44 26.29
CA ASP A 187 17.12 5.21 25.62
C ASP A 187 17.26 4.02 26.60
#